data_7d371b2a107e0868f29b7d2f70289702
#
_entry.id   7d371b2a107e0868f29b7d2f70289702
#
_cell.length_a   1.000
_cell.length_b   1.000
_cell.length_c   1.000
_cell.angle_alpha   90.00
_cell.angle_beta   90.00
_cell.angle_gamma   90.00
#
_symmetry.space_group_name_H-M   'P 1'
#
loop_
_entity.id
_entity.type
_entity.pdbx_description
1 polymer ?
#
loop_
_entity_poly.entity_id
_entity_poly.type
_entity_poly.pdbx_seq_one_letter_code
_entity_poly.pdbx_strand_id
1 'polypeptide(L)'
;MLNKIILMGRLTRDPELRRTQSGTAVTSFSLAVDRDFKSQSGEKETDFIDSVAWRSTAEFVSKYFTKGRMAVVEGRLQIRDWTDRDGGKRRSAEVIADNVYFGDSKREGGNDYGSAPAYSTPAPSRGYAAPMGGQSDFAEIGEEDGELPF
;
A
#
# COMPACT_ATOMS: atom_id res chain seq x y z
N MET A 1 -27.17 5.61 -7.50
CA MET A 1 -26.39 4.38 -7.68
C MET A 1 -24.96 4.65 -7.26
N LEU A 2 -24.30 3.71 -6.59
CA LEU A 2 -22.91 3.84 -6.15
C LEU A 2 -22.06 2.79 -6.88
N ASN A 3 -20.92 3.23 -7.45
CA ASN A 3 -19.90 2.36 -8.01
C ASN A 3 -18.53 2.93 -7.58
N LYS A 4 -18.01 2.40 -6.49
CA LYS A 4 -16.75 2.85 -5.89
C LYS A 4 -15.94 1.63 -5.48
N ILE A 5 -14.66 1.65 -5.82
CA ILE A 5 -13.70 0.60 -5.47
C ILE A 5 -12.44 1.24 -4.93
N ILE A 6 -11.87 0.64 -3.90
CA ILE A 6 -10.57 1.03 -3.33
C ILE A 6 -9.72 -0.22 -3.26
N LEU A 7 -8.54 -0.16 -3.86
CA LEU A 7 -7.61 -1.28 -3.93
C LEU A 7 -6.24 -0.84 -3.43
N MET A 8 -5.57 -1.70 -2.68
CA MET A 8 -4.18 -1.53 -2.32
C MET A 8 -3.39 -2.73 -2.84
N GLY A 9 -2.36 -2.46 -3.65
CA GLY A 9 -1.57 -3.53 -4.27
C GLY A 9 -0.28 -3.03 -4.86
N ARG A 10 0.54 -3.94 -5.37
CA ARG A 10 1.81 -3.60 -6.02
C ARG A 10 1.67 -3.59 -7.53
N LEU A 11 2.28 -2.61 -8.18
CA LEU A 11 2.32 -2.59 -9.64
C LEU A 11 3.11 -3.80 -10.17
N THR A 12 2.53 -4.51 -11.13
CA THR A 12 3.15 -5.70 -11.74
C THR A 12 4.18 -5.34 -12.80
N ARG A 13 4.06 -4.14 -13.39
CA ARG A 13 4.93 -3.60 -14.45
C ARG A 13 5.00 -2.07 -14.34
N ASP A 14 5.96 -1.48 -15.02
CA ASP A 14 6.05 -0.03 -15.14
C ASP A 14 4.83 0.50 -15.92
N PRO A 15 4.17 1.57 -15.45
CA PRO A 15 3.03 2.16 -16.13
C PRO A 15 3.49 2.93 -17.38
N GLU A 16 2.85 2.66 -18.51
CA GLU A 16 3.15 3.33 -19.78
C GLU A 16 2.16 4.45 -20.04
N LEU A 17 2.68 5.68 -20.22
CA LEU A 17 1.89 6.81 -20.65
C LEU A 17 1.68 6.75 -22.16
N ARG A 18 0.43 6.79 -22.56
CA ARG A 18 0.01 6.90 -23.95
C ARG A 18 -0.87 8.13 -24.14
N ARG A 19 -1.01 8.58 -25.37
CA ARG A 19 -1.96 9.63 -25.74
C ARG A 19 -2.94 9.10 -26.75
N THR A 20 -4.21 9.44 -26.55
CA THR A 20 -5.26 9.15 -27.53
C THR A 20 -5.09 10.05 -28.75
N GLN A 21 -5.84 9.78 -29.84
CA GLN A 21 -5.85 10.65 -31.02
C GLN A 21 -6.24 12.10 -30.70
N SER A 22 -7.04 12.30 -29.67
CA SER A 22 -7.42 13.65 -29.16
C SER A 22 -6.35 14.28 -28.24
N GLY A 23 -5.19 13.63 -28.04
CA GLY A 23 -4.11 14.11 -27.18
C GLY A 23 -4.29 13.86 -25.69
N THR A 24 -5.37 13.20 -25.28
CA THR A 24 -5.64 12.90 -23.87
C THR A 24 -4.68 11.86 -23.34
N ALA A 25 -4.03 12.14 -22.21
CA ALA A 25 -3.13 11.20 -21.53
C ALA A 25 -3.92 10.03 -20.94
N VAL A 26 -3.42 8.82 -21.13
CA VAL A 26 -3.96 7.57 -20.56
C VAL A 26 -2.81 6.67 -20.17
N THR A 27 -2.95 6.00 -19.03
CA THR A 27 -1.96 5.03 -18.52
C THR A 27 -2.68 3.78 -18.07
N SER A 28 -2.23 2.63 -18.56
CA SER A 28 -2.72 1.32 -18.12
C SER A 28 -1.66 0.64 -17.27
N PHE A 29 -2.09 0.10 -16.14
CA PHE A 29 -1.23 -0.64 -15.23
C PHE A 29 -2.05 -1.74 -14.56
N SER A 30 -1.37 -2.74 -13.98
CA SER A 30 -2.01 -3.84 -13.28
C SER A 30 -1.49 -3.92 -11.85
N LEU A 31 -2.39 -4.14 -10.90
CA LEU A 31 -2.10 -4.30 -9.48
C LEU A 31 -2.14 -5.77 -9.10
N ALA A 32 -1.13 -6.22 -8.37
CA ALA A 32 -1.16 -7.47 -7.62
C ALA A 32 -1.70 -7.18 -6.22
N VAL A 33 -2.88 -7.72 -5.94
CA VAL A 33 -3.59 -7.55 -4.68
C VAL A 33 -3.69 -8.92 -4.00
N ASP A 34 -3.03 -9.07 -2.87
CA ASP A 34 -3.08 -10.31 -2.11
C ASP A 34 -4.43 -10.44 -1.41
N ARG A 35 -5.01 -11.64 -1.45
CA ARG A 35 -6.23 -11.94 -0.70
C ARG A 35 -5.92 -12.05 0.80
N ASP A 36 -6.85 -11.56 1.62
CA ASP A 36 -6.72 -11.59 3.08
C ASP A 36 -6.76 -13.02 3.63
N PHE A 37 -7.45 -13.94 2.93
CA PHE A 37 -7.60 -15.32 3.33
C PHE A 37 -6.69 -16.25 2.54
N LYS A 38 -6.12 -17.23 3.23
CA LYS A 38 -5.39 -18.32 2.58
C LYS A 38 -6.36 -19.29 1.94
N SER A 39 -5.96 -19.89 0.82
CA SER A 39 -6.72 -20.98 0.20
C SER A 39 -6.77 -22.20 1.13
N GLN A 40 -7.61 -23.18 0.81
CA GLN A 40 -7.68 -24.44 1.56
C GLN A 40 -6.33 -25.20 1.58
N SER A 41 -5.45 -24.95 0.60
CA SER A 41 -4.08 -25.47 0.55
C SER A 41 -3.08 -24.72 1.45
N GLY A 42 -3.50 -23.62 2.10
CA GLY A 42 -2.65 -22.79 2.96
C GLY A 42 -1.81 -21.76 2.19
N GLU A 43 -1.94 -21.69 0.87
CA GLU A 43 -1.24 -20.74 0.02
C GLU A 43 -1.96 -19.39 -0.05
N LYS A 44 -1.21 -18.31 -0.16
CA LYS A 44 -1.75 -16.98 -0.44
C LYS A 44 -2.05 -16.86 -1.92
N GLU A 45 -3.26 -16.48 -2.24
CA GLU A 45 -3.69 -16.15 -3.59
C GLU A 45 -3.58 -14.65 -3.84
N THR A 46 -3.20 -14.30 -5.06
CA THR A 46 -3.05 -12.91 -5.50
C THR A 46 -3.95 -12.66 -6.70
N ASP A 47 -4.75 -11.63 -6.64
CA ASP A 47 -5.56 -11.18 -7.76
C ASP A 47 -4.82 -10.12 -8.56
N PHE A 48 -4.83 -10.26 -9.89
CA PHE A 48 -4.25 -9.29 -10.81
C PHE A 48 -5.36 -8.44 -11.41
N ILE A 49 -5.37 -7.16 -11.05
CA ILE A 49 -6.46 -6.24 -11.39
C ILE A 49 -5.95 -5.16 -12.34
N ASP A 50 -6.52 -5.14 -13.55
CA ASP A 50 -6.19 -4.12 -14.54
C ASP A 50 -6.84 -2.78 -14.17
N SER A 51 -6.05 -1.72 -14.27
CA SER A 51 -6.44 -0.36 -13.92
C SER A 51 -6.03 0.61 -15.02
N VAL A 52 -6.87 1.60 -15.24
CA VAL A 52 -6.65 2.66 -16.24
C VAL A 52 -6.80 4.02 -15.58
N ALA A 53 -5.79 4.86 -15.73
CA ALA A 53 -5.83 6.25 -15.30
C ALA A 53 -5.90 7.17 -16.52
N TRP A 54 -6.54 8.32 -16.36
CA TRP A 54 -6.74 9.32 -17.40
C TRP A 54 -6.22 10.69 -16.99
N ARG A 55 -5.83 11.52 -17.99
CA ARG A 55 -5.44 12.92 -17.81
C ARG A 55 -4.31 13.10 -16.78
N SER A 56 -4.49 13.97 -15.82
CA SER A 56 -3.51 14.27 -14.77
C SER A 56 -3.15 13.05 -13.90
N THR A 57 -4.13 12.18 -13.61
CA THR A 57 -3.89 10.94 -12.87
C THR A 57 -2.99 10.00 -13.67
N ALA A 58 -3.16 9.92 -14.99
CA ALA A 58 -2.30 9.13 -15.88
C ALA A 58 -0.85 9.63 -15.86
N GLU A 59 -0.67 10.95 -15.98
CA GLU A 59 0.66 11.57 -15.92
C GLU A 59 1.32 11.39 -14.56
N PHE A 60 0.56 11.51 -13.48
CA PHE A 60 1.04 11.26 -12.13
C PHE A 60 1.51 9.81 -11.94
N VAL A 61 0.69 8.83 -12.34
CA VAL A 61 1.04 7.42 -12.19
C VAL A 61 2.28 7.07 -13.01
N SER A 62 2.35 7.50 -14.27
CA SER A 62 3.50 7.20 -15.14
C SER A 62 4.81 7.83 -14.65
N LYS A 63 4.73 8.97 -13.97
CA LYS A 63 5.90 9.71 -13.48
C LYS A 63 6.44 9.17 -12.15
N TYR A 64 5.57 8.76 -11.26
CA TYR A 64 5.93 8.51 -9.87
C TYR A 64 5.86 7.05 -9.44
N PHE A 65 5.23 6.18 -10.24
CA PHE A 65 5.10 4.76 -9.94
C PHE A 65 5.96 3.91 -10.87
N THR A 66 6.51 2.84 -10.31
CA THR A 66 7.31 1.84 -11.01
C THR A 66 6.87 0.45 -10.59
N LYS A 67 7.29 -0.57 -11.34
CA LYS A 67 7.06 -1.97 -11.00
C LYS A 67 7.41 -2.27 -9.53
N GLY A 68 6.53 -2.99 -8.85
CA GLY A 68 6.71 -3.41 -7.45
C GLY A 68 6.35 -2.37 -6.40
N ARG A 69 6.12 -1.11 -6.79
CA ARG A 69 5.72 -0.07 -5.85
C ARG A 69 4.29 -0.29 -5.36
N MET A 70 4.06 -0.06 -4.08
CA MET A 70 2.74 -0.13 -3.47
C MET A 70 1.93 1.10 -3.83
N ALA A 71 0.71 0.89 -4.32
CA ALA A 71 -0.23 1.95 -4.65
C ALA A 71 -1.58 1.68 -3.99
N VAL A 72 -2.26 2.74 -3.59
CA VAL A 72 -3.68 2.73 -3.24
C VAL A 72 -4.43 3.42 -4.36
N VAL A 73 -5.32 2.68 -5.01
CA VAL A 73 -6.13 3.15 -6.14
C VAL A 73 -7.56 3.29 -5.68
N GLU A 74 -8.11 4.47 -5.85
CA GLU A 74 -9.51 4.79 -5.65
C GLU A 74 -10.14 5.05 -7.02
N GLY A 75 -11.28 4.43 -7.29
CA GLY A 75 -11.93 4.59 -8.59
C GLY A 75 -13.27 3.89 -8.67
N ARG A 76 -13.62 3.47 -9.87
CA ARG A 76 -14.85 2.72 -10.18
C ARG A 76 -14.55 1.51 -11.04
N LEU A 77 -15.32 0.44 -10.84
CA LEU A 77 -15.27 -0.74 -11.69
C LEU A 77 -15.99 -0.44 -13.03
N GLN A 78 -15.33 -0.76 -14.13
CA GLN A 78 -15.94 -0.71 -15.46
C GLN A 78 -15.84 -2.06 -16.13
N ILE A 79 -16.96 -2.53 -16.66
CA ILE A 79 -17.02 -3.73 -17.48
C ILE A 79 -17.06 -3.32 -18.94
N ARG A 80 -16.19 -3.90 -19.74
CA ARG A 80 -16.12 -3.65 -21.19
C ARG A 80 -16.29 -4.97 -21.93
N ASP A 81 -17.29 -4.99 -22.83
CA ASP A 81 -17.48 -6.11 -23.75
C ASP A 81 -16.64 -5.85 -25.02
N TRP A 82 -15.96 -6.86 -25.49
CA TRP A 82 -15.19 -6.81 -26.71
C TRP A 82 -15.30 -8.14 -27.47
N THR A 83 -15.04 -8.10 -28.77
CA THR A 83 -15.13 -9.30 -29.62
C THR A 83 -13.71 -9.76 -29.94
N ASP A 84 -13.43 -11.03 -29.69
CA ASP A 84 -12.20 -11.68 -30.04
C ASP A 84 -12.04 -11.82 -31.57
N ARG A 85 -10.82 -12.09 -32.05
CA ARG A 85 -10.54 -12.29 -33.48
C ARG A 85 -11.34 -13.46 -34.06
N ASP A 86 -11.71 -14.43 -33.24
CA ASP A 86 -12.51 -15.59 -33.60
C ASP A 86 -14.03 -15.34 -33.51
N GLY A 87 -14.46 -14.09 -33.30
CA GLY A 87 -15.87 -13.69 -33.20
C GLY A 87 -16.50 -13.98 -31.83
N GLY A 88 -15.75 -14.47 -30.85
CA GLY A 88 -16.21 -14.73 -29.50
C GLY A 88 -16.43 -13.42 -28.70
N LYS A 89 -17.59 -13.27 -28.06
CA LYS A 89 -17.84 -12.18 -27.13
C LYS A 89 -17.07 -12.39 -25.85
N ARG A 90 -16.22 -11.44 -25.49
CA ARG A 90 -15.41 -11.42 -24.26
C ARG A 90 -15.79 -10.25 -23.40
N ARG A 91 -15.58 -10.40 -22.10
CA ARG A 91 -15.82 -9.35 -21.12
C ARG A 91 -14.56 -9.14 -20.29
N SER A 92 -14.09 -7.92 -20.19
CA SER A 92 -13.01 -7.54 -19.30
C SER A 92 -13.49 -6.57 -18.23
N ALA A 93 -13.06 -6.80 -17.00
CA ALA A 93 -13.27 -5.91 -15.88
C ALA A 93 -12.00 -5.08 -15.67
N GLU A 94 -12.14 -3.77 -15.62
CA GLU A 94 -11.04 -2.84 -15.37
C GLU A 94 -11.46 -1.78 -14.35
N VAL A 95 -10.50 -1.27 -13.58
CA VAL A 95 -10.73 -0.19 -12.62
C VAL A 95 -10.32 1.13 -13.27
N ILE A 96 -11.26 2.04 -13.41
CA ILE A 96 -10.95 3.42 -13.82
C ILE A 96 -10.53 4.18 -12.56
N ALA A 97 -9.24 4.49 -12.49
CA ALA A 97 -8.64 5.18 -11.35
C ALA A 97 -8.99 6.68 -11.38
N ASP A 98 -9.69 7.13 -10.36
CA ASP A 98 -9.95 8.55 -10.14
C ASP A 98 -8.78 9.18 -9.37
N ASN A 99 -8.27 8.51 -8.33
CA ASN A 99 -7.13 8.93 -7.54
C ASN A 99 -6.16 7.76 -7.29
N VAL A 100 -4.87 8.07 -7.21
CA VAL A 100 -3.83 7.09 -6.87
C VAL A 100 -2.91 7.70 -5.81
N TYR A 101 -2.66 6.94 -4.75
CA TYR A 101 -1.84 7.37 -3.62
C TYR A 101 -0.68 6.40 -3.42
N PHE A 102 0.40 6.85 -2.81
CA PHE A 102 1.49 5.98 -2.40
C PHE A 102 1.07 5.13 -1.21
N GLY A 103 1.23 3.82 -1.32
CA GLY A 103 0.94 2.86 -0.25
C GLY A 103 2.17 2.52 0.61
N ASP A 104 3.35 2.99 0.22
CA ASP A 104 4.61 2.82 0.94
C ASP A 104 5.36 4.15 1.04
N SER A 105 6.21 4.28 2.06
CA SER A 105 7.17 5.37 2.11
C SER A 105 8.19 5.19 1.00
N LYS A 106 8.66 6.29 0.40
CA LYS A 106 9.77 6.29 -0.55
C LYS A 106 10.97 5.66 0.13
N ARG A 107 11.34 4.44 -0.26
CA ARG A 107 12.68 3.93 0.04
C ARG A 107 13.64 4.80 -0.75
N GLU A 108 14.28 5.74 -0.09
CA GLU A 108 15.50 6.32 -0.63
C GLU A 108 16.46 5.15 -0.83
N GLY A 109 16.80 4.90 -2.10
CA GLY A 109 17.81 3.92 -2.46
C GLY A 109 19.14 4.38 -1.85
N GLY A 110 19.47 3.80 -0.73
CA GLY A 110 20.72 3.93 -0.03
C GLY A 110 20.94 2.59 0.67
N ASN A 111 21.83 1.77 0.11
CA ASN A 111 22.58 0.82 0.87
C ASN A 111 23.28 1.61 1.96
N ASP A 112 22.70 1.66 3.12
CA ASP A 112 23.47 1.86 4.34
C ASP A 112 22.91 0.90 5.41
N TYR A 113 23.32 -0.37 5.30
CA TYR A 113 23.53 -1.16 6.49
C TYR A 113 24.83 -0.62 7.15
N GLY A 114 24.83 0.69 7.43
CA GLY A 114 25.73 1.33 8.34
C GLY A 114 25.45 0.76 9.71
N SER A 115 26.42 0.02 10.19
CA SER A 115 26.65 -0.45 11.55
C SER A 115 25.82 0.31 12.57
N ALA A 116 24.92 -0.38 13.26
CA ALA A 116 24.36 0.12 14.50
C ALA A 116 25.54 0.61 15.37
N PRO A 117 25.51 1.83 15.92
CA PRO A 117 26.53 2.24 16.85
C PRO A 117 26.52 1.23 17.99
N ALA A 118 27.63 0.51 18.12
CA ALA A 118 27.88 -0.33 19.25
C ALA A 118 27.84 0.57 20.47
N TYR A 119 26.77 0.49 21.24
CA TYR A 119 26.76 1.00 22.60
C TYR A 119 27.79 0.18 23.37
N SER A 120 28.99 0.76 23.52
CA SER A 120 29.97 0.25 24.46
C SER A 120 29.39 0.38 25.85
N THR A 121 29.02 -0.76 26.42
CA THR A 121 28.71 -0.87 27.84
C THR A 121 29.92 -0.41 28.63
N PRO A 122 29.81 0.62 29.49
CA PRO A 122 30.90 0.95 30.40
C PRO A 122 31.08 -0.20 31.39
N ALA A 123 32.33 -0.62 31.56
CA ALA A 123 32.71 -1.62 32.57
C ALA A 123 32.27 -1.18 33.99
N PRO A 124 31.88 -2.11 34.86
CA PRO A 124 31.46 -1.78 36.22
C PRO A 124 32.68 -1.32 37.05
N SER A 125 32.75 -0.04 37.36
CA SER A 125 33.64 0.43 38.42
C SER A 125 33.06 0.07 39.77
N ARG A 126 33.88 -0.64 40.56
CA ARG A 126 33.64 -1.01 41.94
C ARG A 126 33.40 0.20 42.83
N GLY A 127 32.35 0.09 43.64
CA GLY A 127 32.28 0.67 44.98
C GLY A 127 31.66 2.04 45.08
N TYR A 128 30.46 2.10 45.63
CA TYR A 128 30.12 2.80 46.86
C TYR A 128 28.67 2.47 47.25
N ALA A 129 28.48 2.38 48.56
CA ALA A 129 27.27 1.92 49.23
C ALA A 129 26.03 2.77 48.96
N ALA A 130 24.87 2.13 49.08
CA ALA A 130 23.54 2.69 49.04
C ALA A 130 23.30 3.77 50.11
N PRO A 131 22.33 4.68 49.88
CA PRO A 131 21.21 4.70 50.80
C PRO A 131 19.86 4.53 50.12
N MET A 132 18.99 3.91 50.88
CA MET A 132 17.56 3.67 50.63
C MET A 132 16.79 4.95 50.43
N GLY A 133 15.72 4.85 49.63
CA GLY A 133 14.56 5.71 49.72
C GLY A 133 14.30 6.57 48.49
N GLY A 134 13.33 6.18 47.72
CA GLY A 134 12.77 6.95 46.63
C GLY A 134 11.61 6.19 46.00
N GLN A 135 10.40 6.50 46.47
CA GLN A 135 9.13 5.99 46.00
C GLN A 135 9.02 6.07 44.49
N SER A 136 8.60 4.99 43.90
CA SER A 136 8.10 4.94 42.53
C SER A 136 6.74 5.63 42.47
N ASP A 137 6.66 6.83 41.92
CA ASP A 137 5.41 7.46 41.52
C ASP A 137 4.88 6.83 40.22
N PHE A 138 4.47 5.58 40.33
CA PHE A 138 3.48 5.05 39.41
C PHE A 138 2.12 5.15 40.11
N ALA A 139 1.34 6.14 39.74
CA ALA A 139 -0.06 6.20 40.11
C ALA A 139 -0.78 5.03 39.45
N GLU A 140 -1.25 4.10 40.28
CA GLU A 140 -2.23 3.11 39.89
C GLU A 140 -3.50 3.82 39.45
N ILE A 141 -3.85 3.72 38.15
CA ILE A 141 -5.14 4.19 37.64
C ILE A 141 -6.17 3.19 38.15
N GLY A 142 -6.95 3.61 39.14
CA GLY A 142 -8.04 2.81 39.70
C GLY A 142 -9.06 2.45 38.63
N GLU A 143 -9.49 1.21 38.66
CA GLU A 143 -10.64 0.68 37.91
C GLU A 143 -11.95 1.24 38.42
N GLU A 144 -12.24 2.48 38.15
CA GLU A 144 -13.60 3.01 38.28
C GLU A 144 -13.77 4.10 37.23
N ASP A 145 -14.47 3.72 36.16
CA ASP A 145 -15.37 4.53 35.35
C ASP A 145 -15.55 3.88 33.98
N GLY A 146 -16.06 2.65 33.99
CA GLY A 146 -16.48 1.90 32.81
C GLY A 146 -17.96 2.05 32.50
N GLU A 147 -18.54 3.26 32.58
CA GLU A 147 -19.84 3.51 31.98
C GLU A 147 -19.68 4.31 30.69
N LEU A 148 -19.80 3.59 29.57
CA LEU A 148 -19.99 4.20 28.26
C LEU A 148 -21.45 4.67 28.16
N PRO A 149 -21.73 5.94 27.88
CA PRO A 149 -23.07 6.43 27.66
C PRO A 149 -23.55 6.06 26.25
N PHE A 150 -24.34 5.04 26.17
CA PHE A 150 -25.20 4.77 25.03
C PHE A 150 -26.66 4.75 25.47
#